data_52c3225f6311fceb17097b426157c7df
#
_entry.id   52c3225f6311fceb17097b426157c7df
#
_cell.length_a   1.000
_cell.length_b   1.000
_cell.length_c   1.000
_cell.angle_alpha   90.00
_cell.angle_beta   90.00
_cell.angle_gamma   90.00
#
_symmetry.space_group_name_H-M   'P 1'
#
loop_
_entity.id
_entity.type
_entity.pdbx_description
1 polymer ?
#
loop_
_entity_poly.entity_id
_entity_poly.type
_entity_poly.pdbx_seq_one_letter_code
_entity_poly.pdbx_strand_id
1 'polypeptide(L)'
;MVTPAARREAVAHLRAAHGVSERRACLVLRADRTSVRYRSRRPDDDEVRERLRTLSRERRRFGYRRLHLLLAREGIAMNQKKLRRLYREEKLQVRRRGGRKRALGTRAPMALPDGPNQRWSLDFVSDAFTDGRRFRILAVVDDFTRECLALVADTSLSGIRVARELDALIWQRGAKPQTVVSDNGTELTSMAILRWSQERSVEWHYIAPGKPMQNGFVESFNGRLRDECLNETLFTSIRHARIELATWKEDYNTVRPHSSLGGRTPVEAAATACPGHAPDRLVITSTSSQQSIQGLTL
;
A
#
# COMPACT_ATOMS: atom_id res chain seq x y z
N MET A 1 21.02 0.89 -33.98
CA MET A 1 21.33 2.33 -33.86
C MET A 1 22.36 2.50 -32.73
N VAL A 2 23.56 3.05 -33.01
CA VAL A 2 24.63 3.20 -32.01
C VAL A 2 24.34 4.43 -31.14
N THR A 3 24.32 4.26 -29.82
CA THR A 3 24.03 5.36 -28.87
C THR A 3 25.19 6.38 -28.81
N PRO A 4 24.92 7.65 -28.42
CA PRO A 4 25.99 8.64 -28.23
C PRO A 4 27.03 8.22 -27.18
N ALA A 5 26.66 7.44 -26.18
CA ALA A 5 27.58 6.88 -25.19
C ALA A 5 28.54 5.88 -25.82
N ALA A 6 28.01 4.90 -26.58
CA ALA A 6 28.84 3.93 -27.26
C ALA A 6 29.82 4.57 -28.28
N ARG A 7 29.40 5.65 -28.96
CA ARG A 7 30.31 6.42 -29.83
C ARG A 7 31.42 7.10 -29.04
N ARG A 8 31.16 7.64 -27.87
CA ARG A 8 32.18 8.23 -26.99
C ARG A 8 33.22 7.21 -26.53
N GLU A 9 32.73 6.03 -26.10
CA GLU A 9 33.58 4.91 -25.68
C GLU A 9 34.47 4.42 -26.86
N ALA A 10 33.90 4.29 -28.05
CA ALA A 10 34.63 3.88 -29.23
C ALA A 10 35.71 4.92 -29.62
N VAL A 11 35.43 6.24 -29.52
CA VAL A 11 36.43 7.30 -29.74
C VAL A 11 37.51 7.23 -28.68
N ALA A 12 37.16 7.03 -27.41
CA ALA A 12 38.15 6.90 -26.32
C ALA A 12 39.04 5.67 -26.55
N HIS A 13 38.47 4.55 -26.94
CA HIS A 13 39.21 3.32 -27.27
C HIS A 13 40.18 3.52 -28.42
N LEU A 14 39.74 4.10 -29.53
CA LEU A 14 40.65 4.38 -30.69
C LEU A 14 41.81 5.27 -30.31
N ARG A 15 41.61 6.27 -29.46
CA ARG A 15 42.65 7.14 -28.96
C ARG A 15 43.67 6.39 -28.08
N ALA A 16 43.15 5.55 -27.18
CA ALA A 16 44.00 4.79 -26.25
C ALA A 16 44.76 3.65 -26.94
N ALA A 17 44.12 2.88 -27.80
CA ALA A 17 44.70 1.70 -28.44
C ALA A 17 45.60 2.03 -29.64
N HIS A 18 45.29 3.08 -30.39
CA HIS A 18 45.96 3.37 -31.66
C HIS A 18 46.67 4.75 -31.69
N GLY A 19 46.70 5.50 -30.61
CA GLY A 19 47.39 6.81 -30.53
C GLY A 19 46.83 7.88 -31.48
N VAL A 20 45.66 7.68 -32.07
CA VAL A 20 45.10 8.62 -33.06
C VAL A 20 44.48 9.83 -32.39
N SER A 21 44.55 10.99 -33.09
CA SER A 21 43.94 12.22 -32.59
C SER A 21 42.41 12.09 -32.48
N GLU A 22 41.78 12.79 -31.54
CA GLU A 22 40.32 12.86 -31.37
C GLU A 22 39.62 13.22 -32.69
N ARG A 23 40.20 14.17 -33.45
CA ARG A 23 39.63 14.59 -34.76
C ARG A 23 39.58 13.43 -35.73
N ARG A 24 40.66 12.63 -35.83
CA ARG A 24 40.73 11.48 -36.72
C ARG A 24 39.79 10.34 -36.25
N ALA A 25 39.74 10.04 -34.94
CA ALA A 25 38.85 9.05 -34.40
C ALA A 25 37.36 9.41 -34.63
N CYS A 26 36.98 10.68 -34.42
CA CYS A 26 35.64 11.17 -34.69
C CYS A 26 35.27 11.10 -36.18
N LEU A 27 36.24 11.42 -37.07
CA LEU A 27 36.02 11.33 -38.52
C LEU A 27 35.73 9.88 -38.94
N VAL A 28 36.55 8.93 -38.50
CA VAL A 28 36.41 7.49 -38.81
C VAL A 28 35.08 6.94 -38.31
N LEU A 29 34.68 7.28 -37.09
CA LEU A 29 33.42 6.82 -36.46
C LEU A 29 32.21 7.64 -36.85
N ARG A 30 32.36 8.65 -37.72
CA ARG A 30 31.29 9.59 -38.06
C ARG A 30 30.60 10.14 -36.83
N ALA A 31 31.37 10.50 -35.80
CA ALA A 31 30.90 11.04 -34.55
C ALA A 31 31.15 12.55 -34.51
N ASP A 32 30.12 13.31 -34.12
CA ASP A 32 30.32 14.77 -33.92
C ASP A 32 31.18 15.03 -32.66
N ARG A 33 32.19 15.90 -32.78
CA ARG A 33 33.11 16.21 -31.69
C ARG A 33 32.45 16.89 -30.50
N THR A 34 31.45 17.73 -30.76
CA THR A 34 30.68 18.38 -29.69
C THR A 34 29.91 17.34 -28.84
N SER A 35 29.32 16.35 -29.50
CA SER A 35 28.64 15.22 -28.84
C SER A 35 29.64 14.34 -28.07
N VAL A 36 30.84 14.13 -28.59
CA VAL A 36 31.89 13.35 -27.91
C VAL A 36 32.42 14.08 -26.65
N ARG A 37 32.62 15.39 -26.75
CA ARG A 37 33.09 16.25 -25.64
C ARG A 37 32.01 16.61 -24.64
N TYR A 38 30.73 16.39 -24.97
CA TYR A 38 29.64 16.73 -24.09
C TYR A 38 29.77 15.99 -22.76
N ARG A 39 29.84 16.74 -21.67
CA ARG A 39 29.72 16.25 -20.30
C ARG A 39 28.38 16.73 -19.73
N SER A 40 27.66 15.83 -19.11
CA SER A 40 26.44 16.23 -18.45
C SER A 40 26.70 17.22 -17.34
N ARG A 41 26.00 18.35 -17.36
CA ARG A 41 26.04 19.38 -16.28
C ARG A 41 24.91 19.15 -15.28
N ARG A 42 24.24 17.99 -15.36
CA ARG A 42 23.16 17.69 -14.42
C ARG A 42 23.75 17.48 -13.03
N PRO A 43 23.06 18.01 -11.99
CA PRO A 43 23.43 17.70 -10.61
C PRO A 43 23.45 16.20 -10.40
N ASP A 44 24.31 15.76 -9.51
CA ASP A 44 24.31 14.38 -9.06
C ASP A 44 23.00 14.08 -8.33
N ASP A 45 22.40 12.94 -8.66
CA ASP A 45 21.13 12.50 -8.10
C ASP A 45 21.34 11.41 -7.02
N ASP A 46 22.56 11.25 -6.50
CA ASP A 46 22.94 10.11 -5.65
C ASP A 46 22.13 10.00 -4.36
N GLU A 47 21.90 11.10 -3.67
CA GLU A 47 21.04 11.11 -2.46
C GLU A 47 19.62 10.64 -2.78
N VAL A 48 19.07 11.15 -3.88
CA VAL A 48 17.73 10.77 -4.33
C VAL A 48 17.69 9.29 -4.73
N ARG A 49 18.75 8.80 -5.39
CA ARG A 49 18.86 7.38 -5.77
C ARG A 49 18.91 6.48 -4.55
N GLU A 50 19.72 6.83 -3.55
CA GLU A 50 19.85 6.04 -2.33
C GLU A 50 18.53 6.04 -1.54
N ARG A 51 17.89 7.20 -1.39
CA ARG A 51 16.57 7.24 -0.72
C ARG A 51 15.52 6.45 -1.50
N LEU A 52 15.54 6.52 -2.84
CA LEU A 52 14.63 5.76 -3.70
C LEU A 52 14.86 4.24 -3.57
N ARG A 53 16.12 3.78 -3.48
CA ARG A 53 16.46 2.37 -3.23
C ARG A 53 15.94 1.91 -1.87
N THR A 54 16.15 2.70 -0.83
CA THR A 54 15.70 2.41 0.54
C THR A 54 14.18 2.26 0.60
N LEU A 55 13.44 3.25 0.08
CA LEU A 55 11.98 3.19 0.00
C LEU A 55 11.48 1.99 -0.82
N SER A 56 12.19 1.62 -1.88
CA SER A 56 11.82 0.46 -2.70
C SER A 56 12.05 -0.87 -1.98
N ARG A 57 13.04 -0.96 -1.10
CA ARG A 57 13.29 -2.14 -0.25
C ARG A 57 12.23 -2.26 0.85
N GLU A 58 11.89 -1.16 1.50
CA GLU A 58 10.83 -1.08 2.51
C GLU A 58 9.46 -1.39 1.92
N ARG A 59 9.21 -0.93 0.70
CA ARG A 59 7.92 -0.96 0.00
C ARG A 59 8.00 -1.72 -1.32
N ARG A 60 8.34 -2.99 -1.29
CA ARG A 60 8.62 -3.83 -2.47
C ARG A 60 7.52 -3.83 -3.54
N ARG A 61 6.27 -3.57 -3.15
CA ARG A 61 5.11 -3.55 -4.06
C ARG A 61 4.69 -2.16 -4.53
N PHE A 62 5.45 -1.12 -4.14
CA PHE A 62 5.15 0.23 -4.57
C PHE A 62 5.81 0.53 -5.92
N GLY A 63 4.99 0.95 -6.88
CA GLY A 63 5.48 1.48 -8.16
C GLY A 63 5.91 2.95 -8.02
N TYR A 64 6.61 3.46 -9.03
CA TYR A 64 7.19 4.80 -9.05
C TYR A 64 6.23 5.94 -8.66
N ARG A 65 4.93 5.83 -8.93
CA ARG A 65 3.95 6.87 -8.56
C ARG A 65 3.79 7.02 -7.05
N ARG A 66 3.72 5.90 -6.32
CA ARG A 66 3.63 5.92 -4.86
C ARG A 66 4.94 6.36 -4.23
N LEU A 67 6.05 5.87 -4.74
CA LEU A 67 7.39 6.31 -4.29
C LEU A 67 7.58 7.81 -4.52
N HIS A 68 7.05 8.37 -5.60
CA HIS A 68 7.07 9.82 -5.85
C HIS A 68 6.33 10.61 -4.77
N LEU A 69 5.15 10.13 -4.35
CA LEU A 69 4.36 10.76 -3.29
C LEU A 69 5.07 10.66 -1.93
N LEU A 70 5.70 9.52 -1.62
CA LEU A 70 6.46 9.36 -0.38
C LEU A 70 7.67 10.31 -0.34
N LEU A 71 8.47 10.37 -1.41
CA LEU A 71 9.58 11.30 -1.52
C LEU A 71 9.13 12.77 -1.38
N ALA A 72 8.00 13.13 -1.99
CA ALA A 72 7.45 14.48 -1.85
C ALA A 72 7.03 14.81 -0.41
N ARG A 73 6.49 13.83 0.33
CA ARG A 73 6.18 13.98 1.77
C ARG A 73 7.44 14.13 2.65
N GLU A 74 8.55 13.56 2.22
CA GLU A 74 9.86 13.72 2.84
C GLU A 74 10.56 15.05 2.45
N GLY A 75 9.87 15.92 1.68
CA GLY A 75 10.43 17.19 1.20
C GLY A 75 11.26 17.07 -0.09
N ILE A 76 11.42 15.88 -0.64
CA ILE A 76 12.16 15.64 -1.88
C ILE A 76 11.22 15.83 -3.08
N ALA A 77 10.98 17.09 -3.45
CA ALA A 77 10.14 17.43 -4.58
C ALA A 77 10.90 17.31 -5.91
N MET A 78 10.35 16.58 -6.86
CA MET A 78 10.95 16.46 -8.19
C MET A 78 9.90 16.19 -9.27
N ASN A 79 10.30 16.41 -10.53
CA ASN A 79 9.44 16.10 -11.67
C ASN A 79 9.28 14.58 -11.80
N GLN A 80 8.04 14.12 -12.02
CA GLN A 80 7.70 12.71 -12.21
C GLN A 80 8.51 12.06 -13.36
N LYS A 81 8.85 12.82 -14.43
CA LYS A 81 9.70 12.31 -15.52
C LYS A 81 11.11 11.99 -15.02
N LYS A 82 11.69 12.84 -14.14
CA LYS A 82 12.99 12.62 -13.52
C LYS A 82 12.95 11.35 -12.67
N LEU A 83 11.99 11.23 -11.76
CA LEU A 83 11.85 10.04 -10.93
C LEU A 83 11.70 8.76 -11.75
N ARG A 84 10.83 8.78 -12.79
CA ARG A 84 10.62 7.61 -13.65
C ARG A 84 11.90 7.18 -14.36
N ARG A 85 12.78 8.11 -14.72
CA ARG A 85 14.09 7.82 -15.29
C ARG A 85 14.98 7.12 -14.25
N LEU A 86 15.13 7.72 -13.06
CA LEU A 86 15.92 7.15 -11.97
C LEU A 86 15.42 5.74 -11.58
N TYR A 87 14.12 5.59 -11.42
CA TYR A 87 13.47 4.31 -11.11
C TYR A 87 13.78 3.20 -12.13
N ARG A 88 13.92 3.55 -13.42
CA ARG A 88 14.31 2.62 -14.47
C ARG A 88 15.80 2.31 -14.45
N GLU A 89 16.63 3.33 -14.29
CA GLU A 89 18.09 3.20 -14.19
C GLU A 89 18.49 2.29 -13.04
N GLU A 90 17.81 2.43 -11.89
CA GLU A 90 18.00 1.60 -10.70
C GLU A 90 17.32 0.21 -10.77
N LYS A 91 16.64 -0.12 -11.87
CA LYS A 91 15.94 -1.40 -12.08
C LYS A 91 14.93 -1.76 -10.99
N LEU A 92 14.29 -0.77 -10.38
CA LEU A 92 13.32 -0.93 -9.27
C LEU A 92 11.91 -1.31 -9.73
N GLN A 93 11.73 -1.74 -10.96
CA GLN A 93 10.42 -2.00 -11.55
C GLN A 93 9.73 -3.19 -10.88
N VAL A 94 8.55 -2.94 -10.31
CA VAL A 94 7.71 -3.97 -9.73
C VAL A 94 7.12 -4.83 -10.85
N ARG A 95 7.35 -6.13 -10.79
CA ARG A 95 6.72 -7.10 -11.70
C ARG A 95 5.21 -7.05 -11.52
N ARG A 96 4.49 -6.72 -12.58
CA ARG A 96 3.04 -6.88 -12.60
C ARG A 96 2.72 -8.36 -12.66
N ARG A 97 1.89 -8.87 -11.73
CA ARG A 97 1.30 -10.18 -11.90
C ARG A 97 0.44 -10.13 -13.16
N GLY A 98 0.78 -10.93 -14.15
CA GLY A 98 -0.02 -11.08 -15.37
C GLY A 98 -1.36 -11.70 -15.01
N GLY A 99 -2.42 -10.90 -14.98
CA GLY A 99 -3.78 -11.41 -14.85
C GLY A 99 -4.30 -11.85 -16.21
N ARG A 100 -5.12 -12.92 -16.25
CA ARG A 100 -5.86 -13.32 -17.44
C ARG A 100 -6.70 -12.13 -17.91
N LYS A 101 -6.59 -11.72 -19.17
CA LYS A 101 -7.49 -10.74 -19.77
C LYS A 101 -8.92 -11.28 -19.66
N ARG A 102 -9.76 -10.59 -18.92
CA ARG A 102 -11.19 -10.91 -18.80
C ARG A 102 -11.96 -10.07 -19.80
N ALA A 103 -12.96 -10.66 -20.45
CA ALA A 103 -13.90 -9.92 -21.26
C ALA A 103 -14.57 -8.81 -20.39
N LEU A 104 -14.58 -7.60 -20.90
CA LEU A 104 -15.30 -6.49 -20.29
C LEU A 104 -16.79 -6.66 -20.66
N GLY A 105 -17.54 -7.37 -19.81
CA GLY A 105 -19.00 -7.33 -19.88
C GLY A 105 -19.52 -5.97 -19.41
N THR A 106 -20.78 -5.67 -19.68
CA THR A 106 -21.51 -4.52 -19.13
C THR A 106 -21.52 -4.62 -17.59
N ARG A 107 -20.62 -3.84 -16.97
CA ARG A 107 -20.48 -3.80 -15.51
C ARG A 107 -21.15 -2.52 -15.04
N ALA A 108 -22.31 -2.62 -14.43
CA ALA A 108 -22.83 -1.51 -13.64
C ALA A 108 -21.97 -1.41 -12.37
N PRO A 109 -21.19 -0.34 -12.17
CA PRO A 109 -20.49 -0.13 -10.91
C PRO A 109 -21.52 -0.05 -9.78
N MET A 110 -21.19 -0.64 -8.62
CA MET A 110 -21.98 -0.41 -7.43
C MET A 110 -21.94 1.09 -7.10
N ALA A 111 -23.08 1.68 -6.75
CA ALA A 111 -23.15 3.06 -6.33
C ALA A 111 -22.14 3.31 -5.21
N LEU A 112 -21.35 4.38 -5.33
CA LEU A 112 -20.43 4.80 -4.29
C LEU A 112 -21.25 5.38 -3.13
N PRO A 113 -20.93 5.11 -1.86
CA PRO A 113 -21.51 5.83 -0.75
C PRO A 113 -21.11 7.32 -0.84
N ASP A 114 -21.97 8.20 -0.37
CA ASP A 114 -21.78 9.66 -0.43
C ASP A 114 -20.97 10.20 0.75
N GLY A 115 -20.77 9.38 1.79
CA GLY A 115 -20.04 9.77 2.99
C GLY A 115 -19.47 8.60 3.79
N PRO A 116 -18.61 8.91 4.79
CA PRO A 116 -18.07 7.92 5.73
C PRO A 116 -19.17 7.21 6.50
N ASN A 117 -18.92 5.95 6.87
CA ASN A 117 -19.82 5.10 7.64
C ASN A 117 -21.20 4.86 7.01
N GLN A 118 -21.42 5.22 5.75
CA GLN A 118 -22.66 4.81 5.07
C GLN A 118 -22.63 3.34 4.74
N ARG A 119 -21.49 2.80 4.31
CA ARG A 119 -21.38 1.41 3.93
C ARG A 119 -20.03 0.81 4.32
N TRP A 120 -20.09 -0.29 5.08
CA TRP A 120 -18.94 -1.12 5.37
C TRP A 120 -18.99 -2.41 4.57
N SER A 121 -17.88 -2.80 3.96
CA SER A 121 -17.72 -4.07 3.26
C SER A 121 -16.89 -5.02 4.10
N LEU A 122 -17.36 -6.26 4.24
CA LEU A 122 -16.72 -7.32 5.00
C LEU A 122 -16.34 -8.49 4.11
N ASP A 123 -15.22 -9.12 4.43
CA ASP A 123 -14.80 -10.39 3.81
C ASP A 123 -13.81 -11.14 4.70
N PHE A 124 -13.69 -12.45 4.46
CA PHE A 124 -12.72 -13.30 5.13
C PHE A 124 -11.54 -13.62 4.21
N VAL A 125 -10.35 -13.45 4.74
CA VAL A 125 -9.11 -13.90 4.10
C VAL A 125 -8.53 -15.05 4.93
N SER A 126 -8.08 -16.12 4.29
CA SER A 126 -7.43 -17.25 4.96
C SER A 126 -5.94 -17.27 4.66
N ASP A 127 -5.15 -17.65 5.65
CA ASP A 127 -3.73 -17.91 5.52
C ASP A 127 -3.31 -19.06 6.44
N ALA A 128 -2.02 -19.42 6.46
CA ALA A 128 -1.49 -20.53 7.24
C ALA A 128 -0.23 -20.11 8.02
N PHE A 129 -0.04 -20.70 9.16
CA PHE A 129 1.22 -20.62 9.90
C PHE A 129 2.29 -21.53 9.27
N THR A 130 3.53 -21.33 9.67
CA THR A 130 4.67 -22.15 9.23
C THR A 130 4.53 -23.63 9.57
N ASP A 131 3.70 -23.98 10.56
CA ASP A 131 3.38 -25.35 10.96
C ASP A 131 2.20 -25.96 10.15
N GLY A 132 1.65 -25.24 9.18
CA GLY A 132 0.56 -25.67 8.31
C GLY A 132 -0.85 -25.44 8.88
N ARG A 133 -1.00 -25.07 10.16
CA ARG A 133 -2.33 -24.72 10.71
C ARG A 133 -2.87 -23.46 10.06
N ARG A 134 -4.13 -23.46 9.76
CA ARG A 134 -4.80 -22.33 9.11
C ARG A 134 -5.37 -21.35 10.14
N PHE A 135 -5.41 -20.09 9.75
CA PHE A 135 -6.15 -19.03 10.42
C PHE A 135 -6.93 -18.19 9.43
N ARG A 136 -7.90 -17.45 9.94
CA ARG A 136 -8.73 -16.56 9.14
C ARG A 136 -8.57 -15.13 9.62
N ILE A 137 -8.80 -14.19 8.73
CA ILE A 137 -8.73 -12.76 8.98
C ILE A 137 -10.06 -12.16 8.55
N LEU A 138 -10.81 -11.57 9.49
CA LEU A 138 -11.95 -10.74 9.17
C LEU A 138 -11.40 -9.36 8.74
N ALA A 139 -11.70 -8.95 7.52
CA ALA A 139 -11.41 -7.61 7.01
C ALA A 139 -12.70 -6.79 6.98
N VAL A 140 -12.68 -5.59 7.54
CA VAL A 140 -13.78 -4.62 7.49
C VAL A 140 -13.25 -3.32 6.93
N VAL A 141 -13.88 -2.80 5.88
CA VAL A 141 -13.45 -1.61 5.15
C VAL A 141 -14.60 -0.64 5.00
N ASP A 142 -14.37 0.64 5.23
CA ASP A 142 -15.30 1.71 4.86
C ASP A 142 -15.20 1.96 3.35
N ASP A 143 -16.30 1.83 2.65
CA ASP A 143 -16.32 1.92 1.18
C ASP A 143 -16.13 3.34 0.65
N PHE A 144 -16.36 4.36 1.44
CA PHE A 144 -16.14 5.74 1.06
C PHE A 144 -14.67 6.17 1.30
N THR A 145 -14.21 6.08 2.54
CA THR A 145 -12.86 6.50 2.93
C THR A 145 -11.77 5.53 2.50
N ARG A 146 -12.12 4.28 2.18
CA ARG A 146 -11.19 3.15 1.94
C ARG A 146 -10.41 2.76 3.20
N GLU A 147 -10.83 3.25 4.35
CA GLU A 147 -10.19 2.95 5.62
C GLU A 147 -10.38 1.48 5.98
N CYS A 148 -9.32 0.81 6.37
CA CYS A 148 -9.40 -0.48 7.00
C CYS A 148 -9.81 -0.31 8.46
N LEU A 149 -11.07 -0.64 8.77
CA LEU A 149 -11.63 -0.48 10.11
C LEU A 149 -11.15 -1.58 11.05
N ALA A 150 -11.16 -2.82 10.57
CA ALA A 150 -10.67 -3.98 11.32
C ALA A 150 -9.90 -4.96 10.45
N LEU A 151 -8.87 -5.57 11.05
CA LEU A 151 -8.20 -6.80 10.61
C LEU A 151 -8.09 -7.71 11.83
N VAL A 152 -9.00 -8.67 11.96
CA VAL A 152 -9.08 -9.56 13.12
C VAL A 152 -8.63 -10.96 12.71
N ALA A 153 -7.46 -11.38 13.18
CA ALA A 153 -6.95 -12.73 12.94
C ALA A 153 -7.34 -13.67 14.07
N ASP A 154 -7.94 -14.80 13.72
CA ASP A 154 -8.24 -15.88 14.65
C ASP A 154 -8.27 -17.24 13.93
N THR A 155 -8.16 -18.32 14.69
CA THR A 155 -8.32 -19.69 14.19
C THR A 155 -9.79 -20.04 13.97
N SER A 156 -10.69 -19.34 14.65
CA SER A 156 -12.16 -19.49 14.50
C SER A 156 -12.83 -18.13 14.62
N LEU A 157 -13.64 -17.78 13.61
CA LEU A 157 -14.38 -16.54 13.52
C LEU A 157 -15.87 -16.88 13.29
N SER A 158 -16.59 -17.13 14.36
CA SER A 158 -18.05 -17.37 14.30
C SER A 158 -18.83 -16.07 14.09
N GLY A 159 -20.10 -16.17 13.68
CA GLY A 159 -20.97 -15.00 13.52
C GLY A 159 -21.13 -14.18 14.81
N ILE A 160 -21.17 -14.82 15.99
CA ILE A 160 -21.18 -14.12 17.29
C ILE A 160 -19.88 -13.31 17.47
N ARG A 161 -18.72 -13.85 17.07
CA ARG A 161 -17.47 -13.14 17.14
C ARG A 161 -17.44 -11.95 16.21
N VAL A 162 -17.94 -12.11 14.97
CA VAL A 162 -18.05 -11.01 14.01
C VAL A 162 -18.94 -9.89 14.56
N ALA A 163 -20.12 -10.23 15.12
CA ALA A 163 -21.02 -9.24 15.72
C ALA A 163 -20.34 -8.43 16.83
N ARG A 164 -19.57 -9.08 17.71
CA ARG A 164 -18.79 -8.37 18.77
C ARG A 164 -17.72 -7.43 18.20
N GLU A 165 -17.03 -7.85 17.14
CA GLU A 165 -16.04 -6.99 16.50
C GLU A 165 -16.69 -5.77 15.84
N LEU A 166 -17.85 -5.94 15.23
CA LEU A 166 -18.63 -4.82 14.67
C LEU A 166 -19.14 -3.87 15.76
N ASP A 167 -19.59 -4.39 16.90
CA ASP A 167 -19.96 -3.56 18.04
C ASP A 167 -18.78 -2.75 18.61
N ALA A 168 -17.62 -3.38 18.71
CA ALA A 168 -16.40 -2.69 19.12
C ALA A 168 -16.03 -1.57 18.15
N LEU A 169 -16.16 -1.79 16.85
CA LEU A 169 -15.93 -0.76 15.84
C LEU A 169 -16.91 0.40 15.95
N ILE A 170 -18.21 0.10 16.13
CA ILE A 170 -19.24 1.14 16.33
C ILE A 170 -18.91 1.99 17.55
N TRP A 171 -18.52 1.34 18.65
CA TRP A 171 -18.12 2.06 19.88
C TRP A 171 -16.89 2.93 19.68
N GLN A 172 -15.83 2.39 19.05
CA GLN A 172 -14.59 3.13 18.79
C GLN A 172 -14.79 4.33 17.87
N ARG A 173 -15.68 4.21 16.90
CA ARG A 173 -15.94 5.27 15.92
C ARG A 173 -17.01 6.27 16.36
N GLY A 174 -17.77 5.95 17.39
CA GLY A 174 -18.96 6.74 17.78
C GLY A 174 -20.05 6.78 16.69
N ALA A 175 -19.95 5.92 15.67
CA ALA A 175 -20.88 5.88 14.54
C ALA A 175 -21.07 4.45 14.05
N LYS A 176 -22.30 4.11 13.66
CA LYS A 176 -22.63 2.84 13.03
C LYS A 176 -22.75 2.98 11.51
N PRO A 177 -22.53 1.91 10.73
CA PRO A 177 -22.83 1.93 9.30
C PRO A 177 -24.35 1.96 9.08
N GLN A 178 -24.75 2.53 7.95
CA GLN A 178 -26.13 2.38 7.47
C GLN A 178 -26.32 0.97 6.88
N THR A 179 -25.36 0.54 6.06
CA THR A 179 -25.38 -0.74 5.37
C THR A 179 -24.06 -1.49 5.58
N VAL A 180 -24.17 -2.81 5.76
CA VAL A 180 -23.04 -3.72 5.72
C VAL A 180 -23.18 -4.61 4.49
N VAL A 181 -22.12 -4.78 3.71
CA VAL A 181 -22.07 -5.67 2.54
C VAL A 181 -21.12 -6.82 2.82
N SER A 182 -21.57 -8.04 2.57
CA SER A 182 -20.75 -9.24 2.71
C SER A 182 -21.06 -10.28 1.63
N ASP A 183 -20.18 -11.28 1.51
CA ASP A 183 -20.51 -12.50 0.80
C ASP A 183 -21.52 -13.37 1.58
N ASN A 184 -21.90 -14.51 0.98
CA ASN A 184 -22.84 -15.46 1.57
C ASN A 184 -22.13 -16.53 2.43
N GLY A 185 -21.00 -16.20 3.06
CA GLY A 185 -20.31 -17.10 3.95
C GLY A 185 -21.19 -17.57 5.12
N THR A 186 -21.06 -18.81 5.55
CA THR A 186 -21.91 -19.43 6.58
C THR A 186 -21.88 -18.64 7.89
N GLU A 187 -20.78 -18.06 8.25
CA GLU A 187 -20.62 -17.25 9.44
C GLU A 187 -21.37 -15.92 9.33
N LEU A 188 -21.40 -15.33 8.13
CA LEU A 188 -22.04 -14.03 7.87
C LEU A 188 -23.56 -14.16 7.62
N THR A 189 -24.03 -15.36 7.24
CA THR A 189 -25.47 -15.67 7.11
C THR A 189 -26.07 -16.27 8.38
N SER A 190 -25.33 -16.29 9.49
CA SER A 190 -25.76 -16.89 10.75
C SER A 190 -26.88 -16.10 11.44
N MET A 191 -27.66 -16.78 12.27
CA MET A 191 -28.70 -16.14 13.10
C MET A 191 -28.15 -15.06 14.03
N ALA A 192 -26.90 -15.17 14.44
CA ALA A 192 -26.23 -14.16 15.26
C ALA A 192 -26.08 -12.83 14.51
N ILE A 193 -25.69 -12.88 13.25
CA ILE A 193 -25.56 -11.69 12.39
C ILE A 193 -26.94 -11.09 12.08
N LEU A 194 -27.92 -11.93 11.79
CA LEU A 194 -29.28 -11.49 11.51
C LEU A 194 -29.88 -10.74 12.72
N ARG A 195 -29.73 -11.31 13.91
CA ARG A 195 -30.14 -10.66 15.16
C ARG A 195 -29.42 -9.36 15.41
N TRP A 196 -28.10 -9.36 15.24
CA TRP A 196 -27.27 -8.16 15.41
C TRP A 196 -27.71 -7.03 14.47
N SER A 197 -27.93 -7.33 13.19
CA SER A 197 -28.37 -6.32 12.20
C SER A 197 -29.72 -5.70 12.56
N GLN A 198 -30.66 -6.50 13.07
CA GLN A 198 -31.97 -6.04 13.55
C GLN A 198 -31.84 -5.17 14.83
N GLU A 199 -31.09 -5.64 15.83
CA GLU A 199 -30.87 -4.93 17.10
C GLU A 199 -30.17 -3.56 16.89
N ARG A 200 -29.22 -3.51 15.97
CA ARG A 200 -28.47 -2.29 15.64
C ARG A 200 -29.16 -1.42 14.58
N SER A 201 -30.23 -1.90 13.96
CA SER A 201 -30.89 -1.24 12.82
C SER A 201 -29.86 -0.90 11.74
N VAL A 202 -29.08 -1.89 11.33
CA VAL A 202 -28.11 -1.83 10.24
C VAL A 202 -28.60 -2.71 9.11
N GLU A 203 -28.70 -2.19 7.91
CA GLU A 203 -29.07 -2.96 6.74
C GLU A 203 -27.93 -3.91 6.36
N TRP A 204 -28.24 -5.23 6.25
CA TRP A 204 -27.27 -6.22 5.83
C TRP A 204 -27.55 -6.69 4.41
N HIS A 205 -26.63 -6.39 3.52
CA HIS A 205 -26.74 -6.72 2.11
C HIS A 205 -25.80 -7.87 1.74
N TYR A 206 -26.38 -9.00 1.31
CA TYR A 206 -25.63 -10.12 0.77
C TYR A 206 -25.42 -9.93 -0.73
N ILE A 207 -24.19 -10.15 -1.21
CA ILE A 207 -23.93 -10.10 -2.65
C ILE A 207 -24.66 -11.24 -3.37
N ALA A 208 -25.19 -10.95 -4.56
CA ALA A 208 -25.84 -11.98 -5.36
C ALA A 208 -24.82 -13.06 -5.80
N PRO A 209 -25.17 -14.34 -5.78
CA PRO A 209 -24.31 -15.42 -6.26
C PRO A 209 -23.76 -15.11 -7.66
N GLY A 210 -22.46 -15.26 -7.85
CA GLY A 210 -21.78 -14.98 -9.12
C GLY A 210 -21.56 -13.51 -9.45
N LYS A 211 -21.88 -12.57 -8.54
CA LYS A 211 -21.62 -11.14 -8.71
C LYS A 211 -20.60 -10.60 -7.69
N PRO A 212 -19.33 -11.07 -7.72
CA PRO A 212 -18.29 -10.62 -6.78
C PRO A 212 -18.04 -9.12 -6.84
N MET A 213 -18.37 -8.47 -7.95
CA MET A 213 -18.22 -7.02 -8.11
C MET A 213 -19.02 -6.20 -7.09
N GLN A 214 -20.07 -6.77 -6.48
CA GLN A 214 -20.84 -6.10 -5.43
C GLN A 214 -20.06 -5.96 -4.11
N ASN A 215 -18.96 -6.73 -3.95
CA ASN A 215 -18.03 -6.60 -2.81
C ASN A 215 -16.63 -6.13 -3.25
N GLY A 216 -16.55 -5.45 -4.40
CA GLY A 216 -15.29 -5.11 -5.07
C GLY A 216 -14.34 -4.23 -4.25
N PHE A 217 -14.82 -3.51 -3.24
CA PHE A 217 -13.99 -2.68 -2.38
C PHE A 217 -13.13 -3.52 -1.44
N VAL A 218 -13.75 -4.42 -0.69
CA VAL A 218 -13.00 -5.33 0.19
C VAL A 218 -12.21 -6.37 -0.60
N GLU A 219 -12.69 -6.83 -1.76
CA GLU A 219 -11.89 -7.70 -2.64
C GLU A 219 -10.59 -7.00 -3.10
N SER A 220 -10.71 -5.73 -3.52
CA SER A 220 -9.55 -4.92 -3.90
C SER A 220 -8.61 -4.66 -2.71
N PHE A 221 -9.15 -4.49 -1.51
CA PHE A 221 -8.39 -4.38 -0.27
C PHE A 221 -7.65 -5.69 0.03
N ASN A 222 -8.35 -6.83 0.01
CA ASN A 222 -7.79 -8.16 0.26
C ASN A 222 -6.66 -8.51 -0.73
N GLY A 223 -6.80 -8.10 -2.00
CA GLY A 223 -5.73 -8.22 -2.98
C GLY A 223 -4.45 -7.48 -2.56
N ARG A 224 -4.58 -6.30 -1.96
CA ARG A 224 -3.43 -5.53 -1.45
C ARG A 224 -2.87 -6.13 -0.16
N LEU A 225 -3.74 -6.55 0.76
CA LEU A 225 -3.35 -7.25 1.97
C LEU A 225 -2.51 -8.49 1.63
N ARG A 226 -2.97 -9.29 0.68
CA ARG A 226 -2.20 -10.46 0.21
C ARG A 226 -0.86 -10.06 -0.39
N ASP A 227 -0.85 -9.09 -1.29
CA ASP A 227 0.36 -8.71 -2.02
C ASP A 227 1.39 -7.99 -1.15
N GLU A 228 0.95 -7.18 -0.18
CA GLU A 228 1.82 -6.27 0.56
C GLU A 228 2.15 -6.77 1.98
N CYS A 229 1.38 -7.75 2.51
CA CYS A 229 1.57 -8.32 3.86
C CYS A 229 1.63 -9.85 3.84
N LEU A 230 0.55 -10.54 3.46
CA LEU A 230 0.46 -11.99 3.66
C LEU A 230 1.50 -12.77 2.85
N ASN A 231 1.75 -12.39 1.60
CA ASN A 231 2.75 -13.06 0.76
C ASN A 231 4.21 -12.64 1.07
N GLU A 232 4.41 -11.65 1.91
CA GLU A 232 5.74 -11.15 2.29
C GLU A 232 6.13 -11.59 3.71
N THR A 233 5.20 -12.21 4.46
CA THR A 233 5.40 -12.59 5.86
C THR A 233 5.18 -14.09 6.07
N LEU A 234 6.07 -14.74 6.79
CA LEU A 234 5.91 -16.12 7.29
C LEU A 234 5.39 -16.07 8.73
N PHE A 235 4.14 -16.41 8.92
CA PHE A 235 3.48 -16.35 10.23
C PHE A 235 3.85 -17.57 11.09
N THR A 236 4.41 -17.33 12.25
CA THR A 236 4.79 -18.39 13.19
C THR A 236 3.71 -18.70 14.24
N SER A 237 2.82 -17.75 14.50
CA SER A 237 1.76 -17.88 15.50
C SER A 237 0.64 -16.87 15.25
N ILE A 238 -0.51 -17.09 15.89
CA ILE A 238 -1.64 -16.13 15.85
C ILE A 238 -1.26 -14.77 16.47
N ARG A 239 -0.41 -14.76 17.50
CA ARG A 239 0.10 -13.52 18.10
C ARG A 239 0.96 -12.75 17.10
N HIS A 240 1.86 -13.42 16.40
CA HIS A 240 2.68 -12.83 15.35
C HIS A 240 1.78 -12.27 14.24
N ALA A 241 0.82 -13.04 13.75
CA ALA A 241 -0.12 -12.58 12.74
C ALA A 241 -0.88 -11.31 13.16
N ARG A 242 -1.35 -11.24 14.41
CA ARG A 242 -2.05 -10.07 14.94
C ARG A 242 -1.17 -8.82 14.97
N ILE A 243 0.09 -8.94 15.34
CA ILE A 243 1.05 -7.83 15.40
C ILE A 243 1.31 -7.31 13.97
N GLU A 244 1.64 -8.19 13.04
CA GLU A 244 1.94 -7.83 11.65
C GLU A 244 0.73 -7.19 10.95
N LEU A 245 -0.45 -7.74 11.15
CA LEU A 245 -1.68 -7.18 10.60
C LEU A 245 -2.04 -5.82 11.21
N ALA A 246 -1.79 -5.61 12.50
CA ALA A 246 -2.02 -4.31 13.15
C ALA A 246 -1.05 -3.26 12.59
N THR A 247 0.23 -3.58 12.47
CA THR A 247 1.26 -2.71 11.88
C THR A 247 0.92 -2.37 10.42
N TRP A 248 0.55 -3.38 9.63
CA TRP A 248 0.16 -3.16 8.23
C TRP A 248 -1.12 -2.33 8.09
N LYS A 249 -2.13 -2.55 8.96
CA LYS A 249 -3.36 -1.76 9.00
C LYS A 249 -3.06 -0.28 9.27
N GLU A 250 -2.21 0.00 10.25
CA GLU A 250 -1.79 1.36 10.58
C GLU A 250 -1.11 2.02 9.39
N ASP A 251 -0.15 1.35 8.79
CA ASP A 251 0.52 1.82 7.57
C ASP A 251 -0.45 2.05 6.41
N TYR A 252 -1.37 1.12 6.19
CA TYR A 252 -2.37 1.21 5.14
C TYR A 252 -3.24 2.45 5.27
N ASN A 253 -3.65 2.77 6.50
CA ASN A 253 -4.55 3.87 6.81
C ASN A 253 -3.85 5.24 6.87
N THR A 254 -2.61 5.30 7.38
CA THR A 254 -1.95 6.57 7.73
C THR A 254 -0.79 6.96 6.80
N VAL A 255 -0.10 6.00 6.19
CA VAL A 255 1.11 6.25 5.40
C VAL A 255 0.91 5.95 3.92
N ARG A 256 0.24 4.87 3.61
CA ARG A 256 0.11 4.35 2.24
C ARG A 256 -0.70 5.28 1.33
N PRO A 257 -0.13 5.77 0.18
CA PRO A 257 -0.89 6.58 -0.76
C PRO A 257 -1.89 5.75 -1.57
N HIS A 258 -3.13 6.23 -1.70
CA HIS A 258 -4.20 5.57 -2.43
C HIS A 258 -4.55 6.31 -3.73
N SER A 259 -4.43 5.63 -4.86
CA SER A 259 -4.72 6.22 -6.18
C SER A 259 -6.18 6.64 -6.33
N SER A 260 -7.11 5.89 -5.72
CA SER A 260 -8.55 6.20 -5.73
C SER A 260 -8.90 7.43 -4.89
N LEU A 261 -8.00 7.84 -3.99
CA LEU A 261 -8.16 9.00 -3.11
C LEU A 261 -7.26 10.17 -3.55
N GLY A 262 -6.81 10.18 -4.81
CA GLY A 262 -5.92 11.22 -5.31
C GLY A 262 -4.52 11.22 -4.69
N GLY A 263 -4.07 10.09 -4.15
CA GLY A 263 -2.77 9.94 -3.46
C GLY A 263 -2.84 10.21 -1.97
N ARG A 264 -3.99 10.58 -1.42
CA ARG A 264 -4.22 10.71 0.04
C ARG A 264 -4.24 9.35 0.70
N THR A 265 -4.02 9.32 2.01
CA THR A 265 -4.29 8.16 2.85
C THR A 265 -5.78 8.08 3.19
N PRO A 266 -6.29 6.91 3.63
CA PRO A 266 -7.66 6.77 4.12
C PRO A 266 -8.00 7.76 5.24
N VAL A 267 -7.11 7.95 6.22
CA VAL A 267 -7.30 8.91 7.33
C VAL A 267 -7.37 10.34 6.83
N GLU A 268 -6.51 10.75 5.89
CA GLU A 268 -6.58 12.08 5.26
C GLU A 268 -7.91 12.28 4.51
N ALA A 269 -8.42 11.23 3.85
CA ALA A 269 -9.70 11.29 3.15
C ALA A 269 -10.88 11.39 4.12
N ALA A 270 -10.86 10.64 5.24
CA ALA A 270 -11.86 10.71 6.29
C ALA A 270 -11.91 12.09 6.94
N ALA A 271 -10.76 12.68 7.29
CA ALA A 271 -10.66 14.02 7.86
C ALA A 271 -11.20 15.11 6.93
N THR A 272 -11.02 14.94 5.61
CA THR A 272 -11.54 15.90 4.62
C THR A 272 -13.06 15.81 4.48
N ALA A 273 -13.64 14.61 4.65
CA ALA A 273 -15.08 14.39 4.52
C ALA A 273 -15.89 14.81 5.77
N CYS A 274 -15.25 14.77 6.95
CA CYS A 274 -15.84 15.18 8.23
C CYS A 274 -14.91 16.19 8.93
N PRO A 275 -15.01 17.50 8.66
CA PRO A 275 -14.10 18.50 9.22
C PRO A 275 -14.11 18.65 10.75
N GLY A 276 -14.88 17.85 11.47
CA GLY A 276 -14.97 17.85 12.95
C GLY A 276 -14.52 16.55 13.63
N HIS A 277 -14.13 15.52 12.89
CA HIS A 277 -13.77 14.22 13.46
C HIS A 277 -12.29 13.91 13.19
N ALA A 278 -11.41 14.59 13.93
CA ALA A 278 -10.01 14.14 13.99
C ALA A 278 -9.95 12.88 14.86
N PRO A 279 -9.36 11.75 14.40
CA PRO A 279 -9.13 10.62 15.26
C PRO A 279 -8.18 11.05 16.38
N ASP A 280 -8.55 10.74 17.64
CA ASP A 280 -7.67 10.91 18.79
C ASP A 280 -6.30 10.32 18.51
N ARG A 281 -5.30 11.17 18.40
CA ARG A 281 -3.90 10.72 18.38
C ARG A 281 -3.66 10.09 19.74
N LEU A 282 -3.49 8.77 19.75
CA LEU A 282 -2.85 8.09 20.88
C LEU A 282 -1.48 8.74 21.09
N VAL A 283 -1.41 9.65 22.04
CA VAL A 283 -0.15 10.19 22.54
C VAL A 283 0.57 9.05 23.24
N ILE A 284 1.49 8.42 22.53
CA ILE A 284 2.46 7.53 23.17
C ILE A 284 3.40 8.45 23.95
N THR A 285 3.07 8.70 25.22
CA THR A 285 3.99 9.31 26.16
C THR A 285 5.14 8.33 26.40
N SER A 286 6.27 8.58 25.76
CA SER A 286 7.54 7.95 26.12
C SER A 286 7.96 8.47 27.48
N THR A 287 7.64 7.73 28.54
CA THR A 287 8.17 7.97 29.87
C THR A 287 9.63 7.56 29.88
N SER A 288 10.52 8.50 29.65
CA SER A 288 11.96 8.37 29.91
C SER A 288 12.16 8.36 31.42
N SER A 289 12.28 7.18 32.02
CA SER A 289 12.78 7.06 33.39
C SER A 289 14.29 7.26 33.39
N GLN A 290 14.74 8.48 33.56
CA GLN A 290 16.09 8.78 34.07
C GLN A 290 16.07 8.55 35.57
N GLN A 291 16.56 7.40 36.03
CA GLN A 291 16.96 7.22 37.41
C GLN A 291 18.37 7.81 37.61
N SER A 292 18.37 8.95 38.28
CA SER A 292 19.59 9.55 38.85
C SER A 292 20.11 8.66 39.97
N ILE A 293 21.28 8.07 39.78
CA ILE A 293 22.05 7.48 40.89
C ILE A 293 22.83 8.61 41.54
N GLN A 294 22.33 9.13 42.66
CA GLN A 294 23.14 9.92 43.59
C GLN A 294 23.63 9.03 44.70
N GLY A 295 24.92 9.12 44.98
CA GLY A 295 25.69 8.30 45.83
C GLY A 295 25.30 8.33 47.29
N LEU A 296 25.75 7.30 48.01
CA LEU A 296 25.97 7.31 49.45
C LEU A 296 27.39 6.82 49.70
N THR A 297 28.20 7.74 50.13
CA THR A 297 29.44 7.54 50.87
C THR A 297 29.06 7.32 52.34
N LEU A 298 29.46 6.23 52.93
CA LEU A 298 30.08 6.05 54.21
C LEU A 298 30.20 4.52 54.51
#